data_b90cf8246d163aca08d48c89b2ddac5c
#
_entry.id   b90cf8246d163aca08d48c89b2ddac5c
#
_cell.length_a   1.000
_cell.length_b   1.000
_cell.length_c   1.000
_cell.angle_alpha   90.00
_cell.angle_beta   90.00
_cell.angle_gamma   90.00
#
_symmetry.space_group_name_H-M   'P 1'
#
loop_
_entity.id
_entity.type
_entity.pdbx_description
1 polymer ?
#
loop_
_entity_poly.entity_id
_entity_poly.type
_entity_poly.pdbx_seq_one_letter_code
_entity_poly.pdbx_strand_id
1 'polypeptide(L)'
;MSYQALYRKWRPQVFADVKGQDHIVKTLQNQIGSGRIGHAYLFCGTRGTGKTTVAKILARAVNCEHPVDGSPCGECPSCKQILAGTSLNVVEIDAASNNGVENIREIREQVQYPPTEGKYRVYIIDEVHMLSTGAFNALLKTLEEPPSYVIFILATTEVHKIPITVLSRCQRYDFRRITLDTITARLKELTEAENMPVEDKALRYVAKAGDGSMRDALSLLDQCAAFHFGETLTYEHVLDVLGAVDNSVFRDLFHAIRENRTKDCILKLEEMVVQGRELSQFVIDFIWFLRNLLLLKTADDAEDLLDMSEDNLTQLREDAALVDENTLMRYIRVFSELSNQIRFANQKRVLIELAFIKLTKPEMEQSMDSVLERLEKLERMVEEMSAGGYVPVQTAGMDGDPMINAGQQIPPQAYAQPVYSGAGAPGNGMVPSGQPAQNPADMQNQQGAGQNYEPRTVSLPKAQLEDLNMIRNEWGKIVRDMGMSIRPSFRETVVEPAGDSCLCIVFNDPMNFAIGSRPSVLGDLERYVEQKYGKSLYFKSRVRESGERMDTRYISDDELRENIHMDITIED
;
A
#
# COMPACT_ATOMS: atom_id res chain seq x y z
N MET A 1 -22.21 26.07 21.67
CA MET A 1 -21.86 24.62 21.71
C MET A 1 -20.57 24.45 20.94
N SER A 2 -19.62 23.64 21.43
CA SER A 2 -18.41 23.34 20.64
C SER A 2 -18.81 22.51 19.43
N TYR A 3 -18.26 22.83 18.27
CA TYR A 3 -18.43 22.06 17.04
C TYR A 3 -18.02 20.60 17.25
N GLN A 4 -18.81 19.66 16.78
CA GLN A 4 -18.53 18.24 16.83
C GLN A 4 -18.66 17.66 15.40
N ALA A 5 -17.60 16.99 14.96
CA ALA A 5 -17.54 16.38 13.63
C ALA A 5 -18.73 15.41 13.40
N LEU A 6 -19.28 15.39 12.18
CA LEU A 6 -20.46 14.61 11.81
C LEU A 6 -20.34 13.13 12.15
N TYR A 7 -19.18 12.51 11.90
CA TYR A 7 -18.94 11.09 12.20
C TYR A 7 -18.99 10.77 13.71
N ARG A 8 -18.81 11.78 14.60
CA ARG A 8 -18.96 11.63 16.05
C ARG A 8 -20.39 11.91 16.48
N LYS A 9 -20.97 13.01 16.01
CA LYS A 9 -22.32 13.44 16.34
C LYS A 9 -23.37 12.37 15.94
N TRP A 10 -23.21 11.81 14.75
CA TRP A 10 -24.16 10.83 14.16
C TRP A 10 -23.70 9.38 14.30
N ARG A 11 -22.82 9.10 15.29
CA ARG A 11 -22.42 7.73 15.56
C ARG A 11 -23.60 6.90 16.05
N PRO A 12 -23.92 5.75 15.40
CA PRO A 12 -25.03 4.89 15.80
C PRO A 12 -25.04 4.55 17.29
N GLN A 13 -26.20 4.69 17.90
CA GLN A 13 -26.38 4.44 19.34
C GLN A 13 -27.15 3.15 19.60
N VAL A 14 -27.96 2.67 18.66
CA VAL A 14 -28.71 1.43 18.72
C VAL A 14 -28.46 0.61 17.46
N PHE A 15 -28.78 -0.67 17.50
CA PHE A 15 -28.56 -1.56 16.35
C PHE A 15 -29.34 -1.13 15.09
N ALA A 16 -30.52 -0.54 15.25
CA ALA A 16 -31.35 -0.03 14.14
C ALA A 16 -30.66 1.07 13.32
N ASP A 17 -29.76 1.85 13.93
CA ASP A 17 -29.02 2.92 13.26
C ASP A 17 -27.83 2.41 12.45
N VAL A 18 -27.42 1.14 12.64
CA VAL A 18 -26.29 0.55 11.94
C VAL A 18 -26.71 0.19 10.53
N LYS A 19 -26.08 0.80 9.53
CA LYS A 19 -26.42 0.60 8.12
C LYS A 19 -25.45 -0.37 7.45
N GLY A 20 -25.96 -1.23 6.56
CA GLY A 20 -25.18 -2.12 5.72
C GLY A 20 -24.55 -3.34 6.41
N GLN A 21 -24.92 -3.61 7.68
CA GLN A 21 -24.41 -4.77 8.44
C GLN A 21 -25.56 -5.62 9.04
N ASP A 22 -26.68 -5.72 8.34
CA ASP A 22 -27.93 -6.33 8.86
C ASP A 22 -27.73 -7.78 9.33
N HIS A 23 -26.89 -8.55 8.63
CA HIS A 23 -26.57 -9.94 8.99
C HIS A 23 -25.86 -10.06 10.35
N ILE A 24 -24.98 -9.11 10.68
CA ILE A 24 -24.27 -9.07 11.98
C ILE A 24 -25.25 -8.60 13.06
N VAL A 25 -25.95 -7.49 12.80
CA VAL A 25 -26.92 -6.91 13.73
C VAL A 25 -27.96 -7.93 14.15
N LYS A 26 -28.61 -8.62 13.19
CA LYS A 26 -29.61 -9.64 13.46
C LYS A 26 -29.06 -10.80 14.29
N THR A 27 -27.82 -11.24 14.00
CA THR A 27 -27.19 -12.32 14.75
C THR A 27 -26.94 -11.91 16.21
N LEU A 28 -26.39 -10.71 16.43
CA LEU A 28 -26.11 -10.21 17.78
C LEU A 28 -27.40 -9.97 18.58
N GLN A 29 -28.44 -9.42 17.97
CA GLN A 29 -29.77 -9.24 18.59
C GLN A 29 -30.37 -10.59 19.03
N ASN A 30 -30.28 -11.63 18.17
CA ASN A 30 -30.75 -12.97 18.49
C ASN A 30 -29.98 -13.59 19.66
N GLN A 31 -28.65 -13.39 19.72
CA GLN A 31 -27.84 -13.88 20.84
C GLN A 31 -28.22 -13.21 22.16
N ILE A 32 -28.44 -11.90 22.14
CA ILE A 32 -28.87 -11.13 23.33
C ILE A 32 -30.25 -11.59 23.77
N GLY A 33 -31.23 -11.67 22.84
CA GLY A 33 -32.60 -12.08 23.13
C GLY A 33 -32.73 -13.53 23.65
N SER A 34 -31.85 -14.44 23.17
CA SER A 34 -31.82 -15.83 23.64
C SER A 34 -30.95 -16.08 24.88
N GLY A 35 -30.23 -15.04 25.37
CA GLY A 35 -29.27 -15.17 26.46
C GLY A 35 -28.02 -16.01 26.12
N ARG A 36 -27.77 -16.28 24.84
CA ARG A 36 -26.61 -17.05 24.36
C ARG A 36 -25.44 -16.14 23.98
N ILE A 37 -24.95 -15.39 24.96
CA ILE A 37 -23.86 -14.44 24.75
C ILE A 37 -22.53 -15.16 24.80
N GLY A 38 -21.71 -15.00 23.76
CA GLY A 38 -20.35 -15.54 23.71
C GLY A 38 -19.39 -14.77 24.61
N HIS A 39 -18.30 -15.39 25.00
CA HIS A 39 -17.26 -14.76 25.82
C HIS A 39 -16.24 -13.95 24.98
N ALA A 40 -16.08 -14.25 23.69
CA ALA A 40 -15.13 -13.58 22.81
C ALA A 40 -15.67 -13.39 21.39
N TYR A 41 -15.64 -12.17 20.92
CA TYR A 41 -16.07 -11.74 19.59
C TYR A 41 -14.88 -11.18 18.84
N LEU A 42 -14.76 -11.48 17.54
CA LEU A 42 -13.77 -10.91 16.66
C LEU A 42 -14.47 -10.22 15.48
N PHE A 43 -14.41 -8.89 15.44
CA PHE A 43 -15.00 -8.07 14.40
C PHE A 43 -13.93 -7.73 13.35
N CYS A 44 -14.08 -8.27 12.15
CA CYS A 44 -13.14 -8.17 11.05
C CYS A 44 -13.72 -7.30 9.93
N GLY A 45 -12.90 -6.53 9.22
CA GLY A 45 -13.34 -5.77 8.05
C GLY A 45 -12.58 -4.46 7.89
N THR A 46 -12.75 -3.81 6.75
CA THR A 46 -12.07 -2.55 6.42
C THR A 46 -12.39 -1.43 7.43
N ARG A 47 -11.56 -0.38 7.46
CA ARG A 47 -11.76 0.78 8.31
C ARG A 47 -13.10 1.44 8.03
N GLY A 48 -13.75 2.00 9.06
CA GLY A 48 -14.96 2.83 8.90
C GLY A 48 -16.27 2.07 8.64
N THR A 49 -16.27 0.71 8.64
CA THR A 49 -17.45 -0.14 8.41
C THR A 49 -18.34 -0.34 9.65
N GLY A 50 -17.97 0.22 10.81
CA GLY A 50 -18.80 0.21 12.02
C GLY A 50 -18.36 -0.78 13.12
N LYS A 51 -17.21 -1.48 13.00
CA LYS A 51 -16.72 -2.48 13.98
C LYS A 51 -16.77 -1.98 15.42
N THR A 52 -16.05 -0.91 15.73
CA THR A 52 -15.98 -0.32 17.08
C THR A 52 -17.34 0.25 17.52
N THR A 53 -18.16 0.73 16.60
CA THR A 53 -19.51 1.21 16.89
C THR A 53 -20.43 0.08 17.35
N VAL A 54 -20.45 -1.02 16.59
CA VAL A 54 -21.22 -2.22 16.95
C VAL A 54 -20.69 -2.84 18.24
N ALA A 55 -19.38 -2.85 18.48
CA ALA A 55 -18.77 -3.28 19.74
C ALA A 55 -19.33 -2.49 20.94
N LYS A 56 -19.39 -1.16 20.82
CA LYS A 56 -19.97 -0.28 21.87
C LYS A 56 -21.46 -0.49 22.08
N ILE A 57 -22.21 -0.71 21.00
CA ILE A 57 -23.66 -1.02 21.09
C ILE A 57 -23.84 -2.38 21.79
N LEU A 58 -23.07 -3.41 21.42
CA LEU A 58 -23.12 -4.73 22.04
C LEU A 58 -22.79 -4.65 23.55
N ALA A 59 -21.70 -3.94 23.91
CA ALA A 59 -21.29 -3.76 25.31
C ALA A 59 -22.39 -3.10 26.17
N ARG A 60 -23.13 -2.14 25.59
CA ARG A 60 -24.30 -1.52 26.25
C ARG A 60 -25.48 -2.47 26.32
N ALA A 61 -25.76 -3.21 25.25
CA ALA A 61 -26.92 -4.07 25.16
C ALA A 61 -26.87 -5.23 26.15
N VAL A 62 -25.68 -5.83 26.35
CA VAL A 62 -25.48 -6.94 27.32
C VAL A 62 -25.57 -6.47 28.77
N ASN A 63 -25.30 -5.19 29.04
CA ASN A 63 -25.39 -4.57 30.37
C ASN A 63 -26.66 -3.75 30.57
N CYS A 64 -27.55 -3.69 29.56
CA CYS A 64 -28.79 -2.94 29.66
C CYS A 64 -29.80 -3.64 30.58
N GLU A 65 -30.44 -2.85 31.45
CA GLU A 65 -31.47 -3.37 32.37
C GLU A 65 -32.75 -3.76 31.62
N HIS A 66 -33.08 -2.99 30.56
CA HIS A 66 -34.31 -3.13 29.79
C HIS A 66 -34.02 -3.10 28.29
N PRO A 67 -33.36 -4.16 27.74
CA PRO A 67 -33.08 -4.20 26.32
C PRO A 67 -34.37 -4.32 25.52
N VAL A 68 -34.48 -3.52 24.43
CA VAL A 68 -35.63 -3.56 23.50
C VAL A 68 -35.13 -4.22 22.21
N ASP A 69 -35.73 -5.33 21.82
CA ASP A 69 -35.35 -6.10 20.63
C ASP A 69 -33.83 -6.39 20.55
N GLY A 70 -33.20 -6.69 21.67
CA GLY A 70 -31.76 -6.92 21.77
C GLY A 70 -30.92 -5.64 21.67
N SER A 71 -31.51 -4.47 21.52
CA SER A 71 -30.82 -3.17 21.52
C SER A 71 -30.81 -2.52 22.91
N PRO A 72 -29.78 -1.69 23.23
CA PRO A 72 -29.75 -0.98 24.50
C PRO A 72 -30.85 0.10 24.55
N CYS A 73 -31.51 0.27 25.70
CA CYS A 73 -32.61 1.25 25.87
C CYS A 73 -32.11 2.71 25.82
N GLY A 74 -30.81 2.97 26.10
CA GLY A 74 -30.24 4.35 26.15
C GLY A 74 -30.57 5.15 27.40
N GLU A 75 -31.55 4.76 28.23
CA GLU A 75 -32.09 5.57 29.32
C GLU A 75 -31.74 5.05 30.73
N CYS A 76 -31.50 3.75 30.88
CA CYS A 76 -31.12 3.16 32.18
C CYS A 76 -29.75 3.67 32.67
N PRO A 77 -29.46 3.62 33.96
CA PRO A 77 -28.19 4.09 34.54
C PRO A 77 -26.97 3.49 33.84
N SER A 78 -26.96 2.18 33.60
CA SER A 78 -25.89 1.47 32.95
C SER A 78 -25.65 1.99 31.51
N CYS A 79 -26.72 2.19 30.71
CA CYS A 79 -26.60 2.75 29.36
C CYS A 79 -26.03 4.17 29.36
N LYS A 80 -26.45 5.02 30.30
CA LYS A 80 -25.96 6.40 30.42
C LYS A 80 -24.50 6.46 30.83
N GLN A 81 -24.09 5.66 31.80
CA GLN A 81 -22.69 5.59 32.25
C GLN A 81 -21.74 5.10 31.14
N ILE A 82 -22.14 4.04 30.41
CA ILE A 82 -21.33 3.51 29.30
C ILE A 82 -21.25 4.54 28.16
N LEU A 83 -22.34 5.24 27.87
CA LEU A 83 -22.35 6.28 26.84
C LEU A 83 -21.46 7.47 27.23
N ALA A 84 -21.47 7.86 28.50
CA ALA A 84 -20.63 8.93 29.03
C ALA A 84 -19.15 8.53 29.17
N GLY A 85 -18.81 7.24 28.99
CA GLY A 85 -17.44 6.73 29.18
C GLY A 85 -16.99 6.66 30.64
N THR A 86 -17.93 6.72 31.59
CA THR A 86 -17.65 6.69 33.04
C THR A 86 -17.82 5.30 33.66
N SER A 87 -18.30 4.33 32.89
CA SER A 87 -18.50 2.96 33.37
C SER A 87 -17.17 2.23 33.54
N LEU A 88 -16.93 1.65 34.70
CA LEU A 88 -15.79 0.79 34.98
C LEU A 88 -15.93 -0.62 34.41
N ASN A 89 -17.12 -0.98 33.93
CA ASN A 89 -17.43 -2.30 33.38
C ASN A 89 -17.17 -2.42 31.89
N VAL A 90 -17.01 -1.31 31.17
CA VAL A 90 -16.68 -1.32 29.74
C VAL A 90 -15.37 -0.57 29.53
N VAL A 91 -14.33 -1.32 29.23
CA VAL A 91 -12.98 -0.83 29.02
C VAL A 91 -12.69 -0.85 27.51
N GLU A 92 -12.40 0.30 26.94
CA GLU A 92 -12.00 0.43 25.54
C GLU A 92 -10.50 0.71 25.45
N ILE A 93 -9.80 -0.09 24.66
CA ILE A 93 -8.35 -0.04 24.49
C ILE A 93 -8.07 0.01 23.00
N ASP A 94 -7.31 1.00 22.58
CA ASP A 94 -6.74 1.07 21.25
C ASP A 94 -5.35 0.38 21.29
N ALA A 95 -5.23 -0.76 20.60
CA ALA A 95 -3.98 -1.52 20.57
C ALA A 95 -2.87 -0.79 19.79
N ALA A 96 -3.18 0.20 18.96
CA ALA A 96 -2.16 0.99 18.28
C ALA A 96 -1.34 1.84 19.28
N SER A 97 -2.00 2.33 20.32
CA SER A 97 -1.37 3.11 21.40
C SER A 97 -1.00 2.26 22.63
N ASN A 98 -1.58 1.06 22.79
CA ASN A 98 -1.41 0.18 23.96
C ASN A 98 -1.06 -1.25 23.54
N ASN A 99 0.04 -1.44 22.80
CA ASN A 99 0.46 -2.73 22.24
C ASN A 99 1.31 -3.61 23.16
N GLY A 100 1.70 -3.08 24.31
CA GLY A 100 2.61 -3.73 25.25
C GLY A 100 2.01 -4.92 25.98
N VAL A 101 2.86 -5.84 26.42
CA VAL A 101 2.49 -7.00 27.25
C VAL A 101 1.92 -6.55 28.60
N GLU A 102 2.43 -5.46 29.16
CA GLU A 102 2.02 -4.94 30.49
C GLU A 102 0.55 -4.51 30.47
N ASN A 103 0.12 -3.78 29.45
CA ASN A 103 -1.28 -3.37 29.33
C ASN A 103 -2.25 -4.58 29.33
N ILE A 104 -1.86 -5.66 28.68
CA ILE A 104 -2.66 -6.90 28.66
C ILE A 104 -2.55 -7.67 29.99
N ARG A 105 -1.43 -7.58 30.71
CA ARG A 105 -1.31 -8.15 32.06
C ARG A 105 -2.22 -7.43 33.06
N GLU A 106 -2.30 -6.10 32.98
CA GLU A 106 -3.25 -5.30 33.79
C GLU A 106 -4.69 -5.73 33.52
N ILE A 107 -5.06 -5.91 32.24
CA ILE A 107 -6.39 -6.44 31.89
C ILE A 107 -6.63 -7.81 32.54
N ARG A 108 -5.65 -8.71 32.48
CA ARG A 108 -5.75 -10.05 33.04
C ARG A 108 -5.93 -10.02 34.56
N GLU A 109 -5.32 -9.08 35.27
CA GLU A 109 -5.54 -8.88 36.69
C GLU A 109 -6.93 -8.31 36.98
N GLN A 110 -7.36 -7.33 36.20
CA GLN A 110 -8.69 -6.74 36.32
C GLN A 110 -9.82 -7.72 36.03
N VAL A 111 -9.62 -8.67 35.10
CA VAL A 111 -10.60 -9.73 34.73
C VAL A 111 -10.98 -10.60 35.94
N GLN A 112 -10.13 -10.73 36.96
CA GLN A 112 -10.41 -11.54 38.15
C GLN A 112 -11.50 -10.95 39.03
N TYR A 113 -11.79 -9.65 38.88
CA TYR A 113 -12.80 -8.97 39.70
C TYR A 113 -14.13 -8.88 38.94
N PRO A 114 -15.25 -9.30 39.58
CA PRO A 114 -16.56 -9.20 38.98
C PRO A 114 -16.98 -7.75 38.73
N PRO A 115 -17.94 -7.50 37.84
CA PRO A 115 -18.45 -6.15 37.59
C PRO A 115 -19.09 -5.56 38.85
N THR A 116 -18.89 -4.27 39.08
CA THR A 116 -19.48 -3.54 40.21
C THR A 116 -20.96 -3.22 39.96
N GLU A 117 -21.32 -2.97 38.71
CA GLU A 117 -22.68 -2.68 38.24
C GLU A 117 -22.91 -3.43 36.91
N GLY A 118 -24.17 -3.80 36.61
CA GLY A 118 -24.50 -4.55 35.41
C GLY A 118 -24.17 -6.05 35.48
N LYS A 119 -24.23 -6.74 34.35
CA LYS A 119 -24.06 -8.21 34.27
C LYS A 119 -22.68 -8.64 33.81
N TYR A 120 -22.06 -7.86 32.92
CA TYR A 120 -20.83 -8.24 32.24
C TYR A 120 -19.77 -7.15 32.33
N ARG A 121 -18.53 -7.58 32.44
CA ARG A 121 -17.35 -6.76 32.23
C ARG A 121 -16.88 -6.95 30.80
N VAL A 122 -16.87 -5.88 30.01
CA VAL A 122 -16.60 -5.92 28.58
C VAL A 122 -15.30 -5.21 28.25
N TYR A 123 -14.40 -5.90 27.58
CA TYR A 123 -13.16 -5.36 27.06
C TYR A 123 -13.25 -5.23 25.55
N ILE A 124 -13.21 -4.00 25.05
CA ILE A 124 -13.17 -3.70 23.61
C ILE A 124 -11.72 -3.36 23.26
N ILE A 125 -11.09 -4.20 22.45
CA ILE A 125 -9.71 -3.99 21.98
C ILE A 125 -9.78 -3.68 20.49
N ASP A 126 -9.60 -2.39 20.15
CA ASP A 126 -9.60 -1.95 18.75
C ASP A 126 -8.22 -2.09 18.13
N GLU A 127 -8.17 -2.34 16.82
CA GLU A 127 -6.97 -2.63 16.02
C GLU A 127 -6.07 -3.69 16.68
N VAL A 128 -6.69 -4.77 17.15
CA VAL A 128 -6.03 -5.83 17.95
C VAL A 128 -4.81 -6.45 17.26
N HIS A 129 -4.71 -6.37 15.92
CA HIS A 129 -3.56 -6.84 15.15
C HIS A 129 -2.26 -6.07 15.46
N MET A 130 -2.35 -4.91 16.13
CA MET A 130 -1.20 -4.12 16.55
C MET A 130 -0.57 -4.62 17.87
N LEU A 131 -1.22 -5.56 18.57
CA LEU A 131 -0.66 -6.15 19.78
C LEU A 131 0.62 -6.93 19.48
N SER A 132 1.59 -6.84 20.38
CA SER A 132 2.80 -7.66 20.32
C SER A 132 2.48 -9.16 20.50
N THR A 133 3.35 -10.03 20.01
CA THR A 133 3.20 -11.49 20.18
C THR A 133 3.09 -11.89 21.65
N GLY A 134 3.87 -11.21 22.52
CA GLY A 134 3.79 -11.42 23.96
C GLY A 134 2.44 -11.03 24.56
N ALA A 135 1.82 -9.93 24.08
CA ALA A 135 0.51 -9.46 24.49
C ALA A 135 -0.59 -10.47 24.06
N PHE A 136 -0.54 -10.98 22.83
CA PHE A 136 -1.44 -12.07 22.42
C PHE A 136 -1.33 -13.28 23.31
N ASN A 137 -0.12 -13.74 23.63
CA ASN A 137 0.11 -14.89 24.48
C ASN A 137 -0.43 -14.66 25.92
N ALA A 138 -0.32 -13.43 26.44
CA ALA A 138 -0.91 -13.09 27.75
C ALA A 138 -2.45 -13.15 27.73
N LEU A 139 -3.08 -12.79 26.60
CA LEU A 139 -4.53 -12.80 26.42
C LEU A 139 -5.10 -14.22 26.28
N LEU A 140 -4.33 -15.15 25.67
CA LEU A 140 -4.78 -16.52 25.37
C LEU A 140 -5.34 -17.25 26.60
N LYS A 141 -4.67 -17.18 27.74
CA LYS A 141 -5.14 -17.85 28.97
C LYS A 141 -6.54 -17.41 29.40
N THR A 142 -6.83 -16.12 29.26
CA THR A 142 -8.13 -15.56 29.60
C THR A 142 -9.20 -15.86 28.55
N LEU A 143 -8.81 -16.02 27.28
CA LEU A 143 -9.72 -16.43 26.21
C LEU A 143 -10.08 -17.92 26.27
N GLU A 144 -9.19 -18.76 26.85
CA GLU A 144 -9.42 -20.19 27.05
C GLU A 144 -10.38 -20.47 28.21
N GLU A 145 -10.15 -19.82 29.34
CA GLU A 145 -10.93 -20.03 30.56
C GLU A 145 -11.44 -18.66 31.09
N PRO A 146 -12.36 -17.99 30.36
CA PRO A 146 -12.87 -16.71 30.77
C PRO A 146 -13.83 -16.85 31.95
N PRO A 147 -13.80 -15.95 32.94
CA PRO A 147 -14.87 -15.83 33.92
C PRO A 147 -16.23 -15.60 33.21
N SER A 148 -17.30 -16.19 33.74
CA SER A 148 -18.63 -16.14 33.13
C SER A 148 -19.22 -14.75 32.92
N TYR A 149 -18.66 -13.75 33.61
CA TYR A 149 -19.06 -12.35 33.54
C TYR A 149 -18.17 -11.50 32.62
N VAL A 150 -17.22 -12.10 31.90
CA VAL A 150 -16.28 -11.36 31.04
C VAL A 150 -16.60 -11.57 29.58
N ILE A 151 -16.58 -10.49 28.80
CA ILE A 151 -16.75 -10.51 27.36
C ILE A 151 -15.59 -9.74 26.71
N PHE A 152 -14.90 -10.38 25.78
CA PHE A 152 -13.91 -9.73 24.91
C PHE A 152 -14.53 -9.40 23.55
N ILE A 153 -14.33 -8.18 23.07
CA ILE A 153 -14.70 -7.76 21.72
C ILE A 153 -13.44 -7.22 21.04
N LEU A 154 -12.85 -8.05 20.19
CA LEU A 154 -11.64 -7.74 19.46
C LEU A 154 -12.05 -7.17 18.10
N ALA A 155 -11.51 -6.03 17.69
CA ALA A 155 -11.75 -5.45 16.36
C ALA A 155 -10.44 -5.34 15.58
N THR A 156 -10.47 -5.65 14.28
CA THR A 156 -9.29 -5.60 13.42
C THR A 156 -9.62 -5.25 11.99
N THR A 157 -8.72 -4.55 11.34
CA THR A 157 -8.71 -4.36 9.88
C THR A 157 -7.91 -5.46 9.15
N GLU A 158 -7.01 -6.17 9.86
CA GLU A 158 -6.07 -7.13 9.29
C GLU A 158 -6.14 -8.49 9.99
N VAL A 159 -7.11 -9.30 9.56
CA VAL A 159 -7.35 -10.65 10.15
C VAL A 159 -6.15 -11.58 10.01
N HIS A 160 -5.41 -11.46 8.90
CA HIS A 160 -4.26 -12.33 8.61
C HIS A 160 -3.09 -12.16 9.59
N LYS A 161 -3.04 -11.04 10.33
CA LYS A 161 -2.04 -10.80 11.37
C LYS A 161 -2.43 -11.39 12.73
N ILE A 162 -3.67 -11.87 12.89
CA ILE A 162 -4.14 -12.44 14.17
C ILE A 162 -3.69 -13.92 14.27
N PRO A 163 -3.06 -14.34 15.38
CA PRO A 163 -2.67 -15.72 15.59
C PRO A 163 -3.87 -16.67 15.50
N ILE A 164 -3.67 -17.83 14.86
CA ILE A 164 -4.72 -18.85 14.70
C ILE A 164 -5.28 -19.34 16.05
N THR A 165 -4.43 -19.31 17.09
CA THR A 165 -4.81 -19.67 18.47
C THR A 165 -5.85 -18.72 19.07
N VAL A 166 -5.85 -17.45 18.68
CA VAL A 166 -6.87 -16.45 19.07
C VAL A 166 -8.11 -16.61 18.20
N LEU A 167 -7.92 -16.77 16.87
CA LEU A 167 -9.02 -16.97 15.92
C LEU A 167 -9.93 -18.13 16.31
N SER A 168 -9.35 -19.25 16.76
CA SER A 168 -10.10 -20.47 17.13
C SER A 168 -10.96 -20.31 18.39
N ARG A 169 -10.73 -19.27 19.21
CA ARG A 169 -11.43 -19.01 20.47
C ARG A 169 -12.44 -17.87 20.40
N CYS A 170 -12.50 -17.19 19.26
CA CYS A 170 -13.39 -16.05 19.05
C CYS A 170 -14.51 -16.38 18.06
N GLN A 171 -15.69 -15.87 18.30
CA GLN A 171 -16.76 -15.82 17.30
C GLN A 171 -16.45 -14.72 16.30
N ARG A 172 -16.17 -15.08 15.05
CA ARG A 172 -15.80 -14.18 13.99
C ARG A 172 -17.01 -13.59 13.30
N TYR A 173 -16.98 -12.25 13.08
CA TYR A 173 -17.98 -11.47 12.37
C TYR A 173 -17.29 -10.62 11.30
N ASP A 174 -17.61 -10.86 10.04
CA ASP A 174 -17.00 -10.18 8.91
C ASP A 174 -17.86 -8.99 8.46
N PHE A 175 -17.40 -7.79 8.78
CA PHE A 175 -18.01 -6.53 8.35
C PHE A 175 -17.71 -6.27 6.88
N ARG A 176 -18.74 -6.10 6.09
CA ARG A 176 -18.64 -5.83 4.66
C ARG A 176 -18.46 -4.34 4.40
N ARG A 177 -17.90 -4.01 3.25
CA ARG A 177 -17.96 -2.64 2.74
C ARG A 177 -19.42 -2.26 2.55
N ILE A 178 -19.77 -1.04 2.92
CA ILE A 178 -21.13 -0.54 2.80
C ILE A 178 -21.35 -0.13 1.34
N THR A 179 -22.49 -0.48 0.77
CA THR A 179 -22.80 -0.14 -0.63
C THR A 179 -22.93 1.36 -0.83
N LEU A 180 -22.60 1.82 -2.02
CA LEU A 180 -22.67 3.23 -2.41
C LEU A 180 -24.05 3.83 -2.11
N ASP A 181 -25.12 3.12 -2.50
CA ASP A 181 -26.49 3.58 -2.29
C ASP A 181 -26.87 3.70 -0.81
N THR A 182 -26.40 2.75 0.02
CA THR A 182 -26.62 2.83 1.47
C THR A 182 -25.90 4.03 2.10
N ILE A 183 -24.66 4.30 1.67
CA ILE A 183 -23.91 5.48 2.15
C ILE A 183 -24.61 6.75 1.67
N THR A 184 -24.96 6.85 0.38
CA THR A 184 -25.62 8.02 -0.20
C THR A 184 -26.95 8.31 0.50
N ALA A 185 -27.79 7.29 0.71
CA ALA A 185 -29.05 7.45 1.44
C ALA A 185 -28.81 7.95 2.87
N ARG A 186 -27.79 7.43 3.57
CA ARG A 186 -27.47 7.89 4.92
C ARG A 186 -26.93 9.31 4.93
N LEU A 187 -26.07 9.68 4.00
CA LEU A 187 -25.58 11.06 3.87
C LEU A 187 -26.75 12.03 3.64
N LYS A 188 -27.72 11.65 2.80
CA LYS A 188 -28.93 12.45 2.54
C LYS A 188 -29.77 12.64 3.79
N GLU A 189 -30.08 11.57 4.54
CA GLU A 189 -30.77 11.67 5.83
C GLU A 189 -30.09 12.67 6.77
N LEU A 190 -28.74 12.66 6.81
CA LEU A 190 -27.98 13.50 7.74
C LEU A 190 -27.89 14.96 7.27
N THR A 191 -27.74 15.20 5.97
CA THR A 191 -27.73 16.57 5.42
C THR A 191 -29.08 17.25 5.60
N GLU A 192 -30.19 16.52 5.46
CA GLU A 192 -31.53 17.01 5.77
C GLU A 192 -31.69 17.35 7.27
N ALA A 193 -31.18 16.46 8.17
CA ALA A 193 -31.24 16.70 9.61
C ALA A 193 -30.35 17.88 10.08
N GLU A 194 -29.27 18.17 9.38
CA GLU A 194 -28.37 19.30 9.65
C GLU A 194 -28.77 20.58 8.90
N ASN A 195 -29.86 20.54 8.08
CA ASN A 195 -30.25 21.63 7.20
C ASN A 195 -29.13 22.11 6.27
N MET A 196 -28.36 21.19 5.74
CA MET A 196 -27.32 21.47 4.75
C MET A 196 -27.86 21.24 3.34
N PRO A 197 -27.93 22.28 2.50
CA PRO A 197 -28.34 22.10 1.11
C PRO A 197 -27.19 21.46 0.32
N VAL A 198 -27.39 20.25 -0.20
CA VAL A 198 -26.39 19.46 -0.94
C VAL A 198 -27.06 18.83 -2.15
N GLU A 199 -26.41 18.87 -3.30
CA GLU A 199 -26.84 18.19 -4.51
C GLU A 199 -26.71 16.66 -4.39
N ASP A 200 -27.67 15.91 -4.94
CA ASP A 200 -27.63 14.43 -4.94
C ASP A 200 -26.37 13.88 -5.63
N LYS A 201 -25.90 14.53 -6.71
CA LYS A 201 -24.64 14.17 -7.39
C LYS A 201 -23.41 14.36 -6.48
N ALA A 202 -23.40 15.42 -5.68
CA ALA A 202 -22.33 15.69 -4.70
C ALA A 202 -22.30 14.61 -3.61
N LEU A 203 -23.47 14.24 -3.05
CA LEU A 203 -23.59 13.18 -2.05
C LEU A 203 -23.12 11.83 -2.59
N ARG A 204 -23.51 11.49 -3.82
CA ARG A 204 -23.09 10.24 -4.45
C ARG A 204 -21.59 10.19 -4.68
N TYR A 205 -20.98 11.32 -5.04
CA TYR A 205 -19.53 11.42 -5.21
C TYR A 205 -18.78 11.29 -3.87
N VAL A 206 -19.24 11.96 -2.82
CA VAL A 206 -18.69 11.81 -1.45
C VAL A 206 -18.78 10.36 -0.97
N ALA A 207 -19.93 9.71 -1.22
CA ALA A 207 -20.13 8.30 -0.88
C ALA A 207 -19.17 7.38 -1.64
N LYS A 208 -18.91 7.64 -2.93
CA LYS A 208 -17.93 6.94 -3.75
C LYS A 208 -16.50 7.14 -3.22
N ALA A 209 -16.13 8.37 -2.89
CA ALA A 209 -14.82 8.69 -2.33
C ALA A 209 -14.59 8.04 -0.95
N GLY A 210 -15.67 7.78 -0.19
CA GLY A 210 -15.63 7.06 1.09
C GLY A 210 -15.32 5.56 0.96
N ASP A 211 -15.31 4.98 -0.25
CA ASP A 211 -14.89 3.59 -0.58
C ASP A 211 -15.46 2.52 0.37
N GLY A 212 -16.77 2.58 0.62
CA GLY A 212 -17.47 1.65 1.52
C GLY A 212 -17.28 1.92 3.01
N SER A 213 -16.64 3.03 3.38
CA SER A 213 -16.45 3.50 4.74
C SER A 213 -17.42 4.64 5.06
N MET A 214 -18.40 4.40 5.93
CA MET A 214 -19.33 5.44 6.39
C MET A 214 -18.61 6.57 7.15
N ARG A 215 -17.55 6.22 7.93
CA ARG A 215 -16.79 7.20 8.69
C ARG A 215 -16.02 8.16 7.78
N ASP A 216 -15.39 7.62 6.74
CA ASP A 216 -14.59 8.43 5.83
C ASP A 216 -15.51 9.28 4.94
N ALA A 217 -16.63 8.73 4.47
CA ALA A 217 -17.66 9.50 3.76
C ALA A 217 -18.21 10.69 4.58
N LEU A 218 -18.51 10.46 5.88
CA LEU A 218 -18.95 11.54 6.78
C LEU A 218 -17.84 12.57 7.05
N SER A 219 -16.60 12.14 7.13
CA SER A 219 -15.47 13.06 7.32
C SER A 219 -15.23 13.92 6.08
N LEU A 220 -15.36 13.33 4.88
CA LEU A 220 -15.26 14.06 3.61
C LEU A 220 -16.41 15.06 3.44
N LEU A 221 -17.65 14.66 3.77
CA LEU A 221 -18.80 15.56 3.76
C LEU A 221 -18.59 16.76 4.70
N ASP A 222 -18.09 16.49 5.89
CA ASP A 222 -17.80 17.50 6.91
C ASP A 222 -16.73 18.49 6.44
N GLN A 223 -15.70 18.00 5.79
CA GLN A 223 -14.65 18.80 5.18
C GLN A 223 -15.21 19.70 4.06
N CYS A 224 -16.01 19.14 3.15
CA CYS A 224 -16.65 19.92 2.08
C CYS A 224 -17.59 21.00 2.62
N ALA A 225 -18.41 20.66 3.62
CA ALA A 225 -19.33 21.59 4.27
C ALA A 225 -18.61 22.71 5.02
N ALA A 226 -17.46 22.42 5.62
CA ALA A 226 -16.64 23.42 6.31
C ALA A 226 -15.99 24.41 5.33
N PHE A 227 -15.60 23.94 4.15
CA PHE A 227 -14.96 24.77 3.12
C PHE A 227 -15.97 25.72 2.46
N HIS A 228 -17.19 25.24 2.15
CA HIS A 228 -18.27 26.01 1.54
C HIS A 228 -19.39 26.31 2.56
N PHE A 229 -19.00 26.90 3.67
CA PHE A 229 -19.93 27.16 4.77
C PHE A 229 -21.02 28.14 4.38
N GLY A 230 -22.29 27.71 4.48
CA GLY A 230 -23.48 28.54 4.21
C GLY A 230 -23.89 28.58 2.75
N GLU A 231 -23.20 27.87 1.86
CA GLU A 231 -23.55 27.74 0.45
C GLU A 231 -24.15 26.35 0.17
N THR A 232 -24.84 26.22 -0.97
CA THR A 232 -25.27 24.91 -1.46
C THR A 232 -24.04 24.13 -1.93
N LEU A 233 -23.82 22.94 -1.36
CA LEU A 233 -22.71 22.09 -1.75
C LEU A 233 -23.01 21.43 -3.10
N THR A 234 -22.40 21.95 -4.16
CA THR A 234 -22.54 21.43 -5.53
C THR A 234 -21.54 20.32 -5.79
N TYR A 235 -21.73 19.58 -6.87
CA TYR A 235 -20.78 18.55 -7.32
C TYR A 235 -19.39 19.15 -7.58
N GLU A 236 -19.32 20.34 -8.20
CA GLU A 236 -18.06 21.03 -8.47
C GLU A 236 -17.32 21.43 -7.19
N HIS A 237 -18.02 21.91 -6.19
CA HIS A 237 -17.46 22.22 -4.87
C HIS A 237 -16.81 21.00 -4.23
N VAL A 238 -17.45 19.83 -4.33
CA VAL A 238 -16.90 18.58 -3.79
C VAL A 238 -15.64 18.15 -4.53
N LEU A 239 -15.63 18.22 -5.86
CA LEU A 239 -14.45 17.91 -6.67
C LEU A 239 -13.27 18.80 -6.28
N ASP A 240 -13.55 20.08 -6.07
CA ASP A 240 -12.52 21.06 -5.72
C ASP A 240 -11.89 20.80 -4.37
N VAL A 241 -12.71 20.58 -3.35
CA VAL A 241 -12.23 20.30 -1.98
C VAL A 241 -11.51 18.97 -1.88
N LEU A 242 -11.97 17.92 -2.58
CA LEU A 242 -11.36 16.59 -2.55
C LEU A 242 -10.14 16.47 -3.49
N GLY A 243 -9.84 17.52 -4.25
CA GLY A 243 -8.73 17.50 -5.20
C GLY A 243 -8.94 16.51 -6.35
N ALA A 244 -10.19 16.11 -6.59
CA ALA A 244 -10.52 15.14 -7.62
C ALA A 244 -10.54 15.79 -9.00
N VAL A 245 -10.31 15.00 -10.01
CA VAL A 245 -10.28 15.43 -11.42
C VAL A 245 -11.59 15.04 -12.09
N ASP A 246 -12.17 15.96 -12.83
CA ASP A 246 -13.38 15.68 -13.62
C ASP A 246 -13.09 14.64 -14.71
N ASN A 247 -14.10 13.82 -15.03
CA ASN A 247 -14.00 12.82 -16.09
C ASN A 247 -13.65 13.42 -17.46
N SER A 248 -14.03 14.68 -17.73
CA SER A 248 -13.69 15.40 -18.95
C SER A 248 -12.18 15.54 -19.14
N VAL A 249 -11.43 15.78 -18.07
CA VAL A 249 -9.97 15.89 -18.10
C VAL A 249 -9.33 14.56 -18.45
N PHE A 250 -9.85 13.45 -17.91
CA PHE A 250 -9.38 12.10 -18.24
C PHE A 250 -9.66 11.76 -19.70
N ARG A 251 -10.79 12.17 -20.22
CA ARG A 251 -11.16 12.04 -21.63
C ARG A 251 -10.20 12.81 -22.54
N ASP A 252 -9.93 14.08 -22.22
CA ASP A 252 -8.98 14.92 -22.96
C ASP A 252 -7.57 14.29 -22.98
N LEU A 253 -7.12 13.77 -21.82
CA LEU A 253 -5.84 13.07 -21.70
C LEU A 253 -5.81 11.79 -22.55
N PHE A 254 -6.87 11.00 -22.52
CA PHE A 254 -7.00 9.79 -23.30
C PHE A 254 -6.89 10.10 -24.82
N HIS A 255 -7.61 11.12 -25.30
CA HIS A 255 -7.51 11.57 -26.69
C HIS A 255 -6.10 12.07 -27.03
N ALA A 256 -5.48 12.85 -26.14
CA ALA A 256 -4.11 13.34 -26.34
C ALA A 256 -3.08 12.20 -26.42
N ILE A 257 -3.23 11.15 -25.56
CA ILE A 257 -2.38 9.96 -25.58
C ILE A 257 -2.57 9.21 -26.91
N ARG A 258 -3.82 8.94 -27.32
CA ARG A 258 -4.14 8.23 -28.56
C ARG A 258 -3.57 8.93 -29.80
N GLU A 259 -3.62 10.26 -29.82
CA GLU A 259 -3.13 11.07 -30.91
C GLU A 259 -1.62 11.36 -30.82
N ASN A 260 -0.91 10.74 -29.88
CA ASN A 260 0.51 10.91 -29.62
C ASN A 260 0.92 12.39 -29.34
N ARG A 261 0.00 13.18 -28.74
CA ARG A 261 0.21 14.58 -28.39
C ARG A 261 0.84 14.72 -27.00
N THR A 262 2.10 14.29 -26.86
CA THR A 262 2.84 14.30 -25.58
C THR A 262 2.83 15.67 -24.91
N LYS A 263 2.96 16.75 -25.69
CA LYS A 263 2.96 18.13 -25.17
C LYS A 263 1.65 18.45 -24.46
N ASP A 264 0.52 18.07 -25.03
CA ASP A 264 -0.80 18.36 -24.45
C ASP A 264 -1.03 17.57 -23.15
N CYS A 265 -0.54 16.32 -23.08
CA CYS A 265 -0.56 15.53 -21.83
C CYS A 265 0.24 16.25 -20.72
N ILE A 266 1.43 16.78 -21.03
CA ILE A 266 2.27 17.48 -20.05
C ILE A 266 1.63 18.81 -19.62
N LEU A 267 1.02 19.56 -20.55
CA LEU A 267 0.32 20.81 -20.21
C LEU A 267 -0.90 20.55 -19.32
N LYS A 268 -1.68 19.51 -19.59
CA LYS A 268 -2.80 19.13 -18.72
C LYS A 268 -2.33 18.71 -17.33
N LEU A 269 -1.21 17.99 -17.23
CA LEU A 269 -0.60 17.67 -15.94
C LEU A 269 -0.16 18.93 -15.19
N GLU A 270 0.42 19.90 -15.89
CA GLU A 270 0.81 21.21 -15.31
C GLU A 270 -0.40 21.95 -14.74
N GLU A 271 -1.51 22.01 -15.49
CA GLU A 271 -2.77 22.61 -15.01
C GLU A 271 -3.23 21.95 -13.70
N MET A 272 -3.19 20.61 -13.59
CA MET A 272 -3.56 19.90 -12.38
C MET A 272 -2.62 20.19 -11.21
N VAL A 273 -1.31 20.28 -11.47
CA VAL A 273 -0.32 20.63 -10.44
C VAL A 273 -0.55 22.06 -9.93
N VAL A 274 -0.81 23.01 -10.81
CA VAL A 274 -1.11 24.41 -10.44
C VAL A 274 -2.41 24.51 -9.64
N GLN A 275 -3.41 23.69 -9.96
CA GLN A 275 -4.67 23.58 -9.20
C GLN A 275 -4.50 22.88 -7.85
N GLY A 276 -3.30 22.36 -7.51
CA GLY A 276 -3.05 21.67 -6.25
C GLY A 276 -3.68 20.28 -6.16
N ARG A 277 -4.02 19.62 -7.29
CA ARG A 277 -4.61 18.29 -7.30
C ARG A 277 -3.62 17.22 -6.80
N GLU A 278 -4.12 16.23 -6.07
CA GLU A 278 -3.29 15.14 -5.55
C GLU A 278 -2.91 14.15 -6.67
N LEU A 279 -1.63 14.10 -7.00
CA LEU A 279 -1.12 13.36 -8.16
C LEU A 279 -1.24 11.83 -8.01
N SER A 280 -1.18 11.30 -6.79
CA SER A 280 -1.35 9.85 -6.59
C SER A 280 -2.81 9.45 -6.80
N GLN A 281 -3.76 10.28 -6.37
CA GLN A 281 -5.18 10.05 -6.61
C GLN A 281 -5.53 10.16 -8.09
N PHE A 282 -4.97 11.17 -8.77
CA PHE A 282 -5.09 11.31 -10.23
C PHE A 282 -4.70 10.02 -10.98
N VAL A 283 -3.57 9.41 -10.63
CA VAL A 283 -3.11 8.15 -11.25
C VAL A 283 -4.12 7.03 -11.03
N ILE A 284 -4.65 6.88 -9.82
CA ILE A 284 -5.65 5.87 -9.47
C ILE A 284 -6.94 6.11 -10.28
N ASP A 285 -7.43 7.33 -10.32
CA ASP A 285 -8.68 7.69 -11.01
C ASP A 285 -8.54 7.50 -12.53
N PHE A 286 -7.36 7.80 -13.10
CA PHE A 286 -7.09 7.53 -14.52
C PHE A 286 -7.04 6.03 -14.84
N ILE A 287 -6.48 5.20 -13.96
CA ILE A 287 -6.55 3.73 -14.09
C ILE A 287 -8.01 3.26 -14.09
N TRP A 288 -8.85 3.80 -13.20
CA TRP A 288 -10.27 3.49 -13.15
C TRP A 288 -11.01 3.91 -14.43
N PHE A 289 -10.68 5.07 -14.98
CA PHE A 289 -11.21 5.52 -16.27
C PHE A 289 -10.85 4.55 -17.40
N LEU A 290 -9.58 4.17 -17.54
CA LEU A 290 -9.11 3.20 -18.54
C LEU A 290 -9.74 1.80 -18.36
N ARG A 291 -9.88 1.34 -17.11
CA ARG A 291 -10.57 0.08 -16.79
C ARG A 291 -12.02 0.13 -17.22
N ASN A 292 -12.71 1.23 -17.03
CA ASN A 292 -14.10 1.37 -17.45
C ASN A 292 -14.24 1.32 -18.97
N LEU A 293 -13.31 1.94 -19.73
CA LEU A 293 -13.24 1.80 -21.19
C LEU A 293 -13.06 0.33 -21.60
N LEU A 294 -12.14 -0.39 -20.95
CA LEU A 294 -11.88 -1.80 -21.24
C LEU A 294 -13.11 -2.67 -20.96
N LEU A 295 -13.81 -2.45 -19.84
CA LEU A 295 -15.02 -3.21 -19.51
C LEU A 295 -16.13 -3.02 -20.54
N LEU A 296 -16.39 -1.78 -20.98
CA LEU A 296 -17.38 -1.50 -22.02
C LEU A 296 -17.06 -2.14 -23.36
N LYS A 297 -15.78 -2.44 -23.59
CA LYS A 297 -15.34 -3.09 -24.81
C LYS A 297 -15.42 -4.63 -24.75
N THR A 298 -15.18 -5.20 -23.57
CA THR A 298 -15.05 -6.66 -23.38
C THR A 298 -16.31 -7.36 -22.90
N ALA A 299 -17.28 -6.63 -22.31
CA ALA A 299 -18.49 -7.20 -21.73
C ALA A 299 -19.75 -6.52 -22.30
N ASP A 300 -20.65 -7.31 -22.88
CA ASP A 300 -21.88 -6.83 -23.53
C ASP A 300 -22.85 -6.17 -22.51
N ASP A 301 -22.87 -6.61 -21.24
CA ASP A 301 -23.72 -6.09 -20.16
C ASP A 301 -22.93 -5.28 -19.11
N ALA A 302 -21.82 -4.63 -19.53
CA ALA A 302 -20.97 -3.86 -18.60
C ALA A 302 -21.67 -2.62 -18.01
N GLU A 303 -22.79 -2.21 -18.56
CA GLU A 303 -23.54 -1.01 -18.11
C GLU A 303 -24.02 -1.13 -16.67
N ASP A 304 -24.53 -2.30 -16.30
CA ASP A 304 -24.98 -2.59 -14.95
C ASP A 304 -23.81 -2.60 -13.92
N LEU A 305 -22.57 -2.75 -14.40
CA LEU A 305 -21.36 -2.75 -13.58
C LEU A 305 -20.75 -1.35 -13.43
N LEU A 306 -21.19 -0.40 -14.27
CA LEU A 306 -20.70 0.98 -14.28
C LEU A 306 -21.75 1.90 -13.68
N ASP A 307 -21.48 2.36 -12.48
CA ASP A 307 -22.37 3.29 -11.76
C ASP A 307 -22.19 4.72 -12.29
N MET A 308 -22.71 4.98 -13.51
CA MET A 308 -22.59 6.23 -14.24
C MET A 308 -23.91 6.69 -14.84
N SER A 309 -24.01 7.99 -15.19
CA SER A 309 -25.17 8.51 -15.92
C SER A 309 -25.16 8.05 -17.37
N GLU A 310 -26.34 7.94 -17.99
CA GLU A 310 -26.49 7.52 -19.40
C GLU A 310 -25.67 8.37 -20.38
N ASP A 311 -25.57 9.68 -20.14
CA ASP A 311 -24.76 10.59 -20.96
C ASP A 311 -23.29 10.26 -20.89
N ASN A 312 -22.76 10.01 -19.69
CA ASN A 312 -21.37 9.62 -19.49
C ASN A 312 -21.06 8.24 -20.06
N LEU A 313 -22.02 7.30 -19.98
CA LEU A 313 -21.90 5.96 -20.55
C LEU A 313 -21.80 6.01 -22.08
N THR A 314 -22.62 6.84 -22.73
CA THR A 314 -22.59 7.02 -24.18
C THR A 314 -21.24 7.57 -24.63
N GLN A 315 -20.72 8.58 -23.94
CA GLN A 315 -19.42 9.15 -24.25
C GLN A 315 -18.26 8.17 -24.02
N LEU A 316 -18.31 7.39 -22.95
CA LEU A 316 -17.31 6.35 -22.68
C LEU A 316 -17.34 5.24 -23.73
N ARG A 317 -18.51 4.87 -24.29
CA ARG A 317 -18.62 3.90 -25.39
C ARG A 317 -17.97 4.41 -26.66
N GLU A 318 -18.21 5.68 -27.00
CA GLU A 318 -17.56 6.31 -28.14
C GLU A 318 -16.04 6.25 -28.00
N ASP A 319 -15.53 6.60 -26.80
CA ASP A 319 -14.09 6.57 -26.52
C ASP A 319 -13.53 5.13 -26.54
N ALA A 320 -14.25 4.16 -25.99
CA ALA A 320 -13.85 2.75 -26.01
C ALA A 320 -13.76 2.16 -27.44
N ALA A 321 -14.60 2.62 -28.36
CA ALA A 321 -14.57 2.17 -29.75
C ALA A 321 -13.32 2.64 -30.51
N LEU A 322 -12.65 3.72 -30.03
CA LEU A 322 -11.52 4.35 -30.70
C LEU A 322 -10.18 3.61 -30.54
N VAL A 323 -10.06 2.69 -29.58
CA VAL A 323 -8.80 2.01 -29.22
C VAL A 323 -9.06 0.51 -29.06
N ASP A 324 -8.12 -0.32 -29.45
CA ASP A 324 -8.17 -1.77 -29.28
C ASP A 324 -7.90 -2.20 -27.82
N GLU A 325 -8.27 -3.44 -27.49
CA GLU A 325 -8.16 -4.00 -26.14
C GLU A 325 -6.71 -4.10 -25.68
N ASN A 326 -5.80 -4.51 -26.58
CA ASN A 326 -4.38 -4.66 -26.26
C ASN A 326 -3.75 -3.32 -25.87
N THR A 327 -4.08 -2.25 -26.58
CA THR A 327 -3.63 -0.89 -26.27
C THR A 327 -4.17 -0.41 -24.92
N LEU A 328 -5.47 -0.64 -24.62
CA LEU A 328 -6.04 -0.31 -23.31
C LEU A 328 -5.36 -1.08 -22.18
N MET A 329 -5.13 -2.39 -22.36
CA MET A 329 -4.40 -3.22 -21.39
C MET A 329 -2.99 -2.70 -21.14
N ARG A 330 -2.29 -2.28 -22.19
CA ARG A 330 -0.96 -1.65 -22.07
C ARG A 330 -1.03 -0.34 -21.25
N TYR A 331 -1.99 0.53 -21.54
CA TYR A 331 -2.17 1.78 -20.81
C TYR A 331 -2.42 1.52 -19.32
N ILE A 332 -3.30 0.58 -18.98
CA ILE A 332 -3.59 0.18 -17.61
C ILE A 332 -2.33 -0.36 -16.93
N ARG A 333 -1.53 -1.17 -17.61
CA ARG A 333 -0.29 -1.75 -17.05
C ARG A 333 0.72 -0.66 -16.70
N VAL A 334 1.00 0.26 -17.64
CA VAL A 334 1.95 1.37 -17.42
C VAL A 334 1.54 2.22 -16.22
N PHE A 335 0.24 2.57 -16.13
CA PHE A 335 -0.25 3.36 -15.01
C PHE A 335 -0.36 2.57 -13.70
N SER A 336 -0.60 1.26 -13.73
CA SER A 336 -0.59 0.40 -12.54
C SER A 336 0.82 0.27 -11.95
N GLU A 337 1.85 0.11 -12.78
CA GLU A 337 3.24 0.16 -12.36
C GLU A 337 3.60 1.52 -11.74
N LEU A 338 3.17 2.60 -12.39
CA LEU A 338 3.33 3.96 -11.88
C LEU A 338 2.65 4.13 -10.51
N SER A 339 1.44 3.60 -10.32
CA SER A 339 0.69 3.68 -9.05
C SER A 339 1.45 3.05 -7.88
N ASN A 340 2.21 1.98 -8.12
CA ASN A 340 3.05 1.37 -7.11
C ASN A 340 4.30 2.23 -6.79
N GLN A 341 4.90 2.86 -7.80
CA GLN A 341 6.10 3.67 -7.65
C GLN A 341 5.83 5.03 -7.02
N ILE A 342 4.70 5.67 -7.38
CA ILE A 342 4.38 7.06 -7.00
C ILE A 342 4.17 7.24 -5.49
N ARG A 343 3.80 6.18 -4.77
CA ARG A 343 3.56 6.21 -3.31
C ARG A 343 4.81 6.60 -2.53
N PHE A 344 5.98 6.20 -3.02
CA PHE A 344 7.27 6.39 -2.34
C PHE A 344 8.17 7.41 -3.04
N ALA A 345 7.69 8.00 -4.14
CA ALA A 345 8.49 8.91 -4.95
C ALA A 345 8.45 10.34 -4.41
N ASN A 346 9.63 10.97 -4.33
CA ASN A 346 9.77 12.39 -4.01
C ASN A 346 9.35 13.30 -5.18
N GLN A 347 9.47 12.81 -6.42
CA GLN A 347 9.19 13.55 -7.65
C GLN A 347 8.05 12.88 -8.43
N LYS A 348 6.83 12.93 -7.87
CA LYS A 348 5.62 12.32 -8.45
C LYS A 348 5.35 12.80 -9.87
N ARG A 349 5.51 14.10 -10.13
CA ARG A 349 5.29 14.74 -11.43
C ARG A 349 6.15 14.10 -12.53
N VAL A 350 7.45 13.95 -12.31
CA VAL A 350 8.38 13.41 -13.30
C VAL A 350 8.01 11.97 -13.70
N LEU A 351 7.56 11.17 -12.74
CA LEU A 351 7.11 9.79 -13.02
C LEU A 351 5.88 9.75 -13.91
N ILE A 352 4.92 10.67 -13.71
CA ILE A 352 3.72 10.77 -14.56
C ILE A 352 4.09 11.26 -15.96
N GLU A 353 4.96 12.25 -16.08
CA GLU A 353 5.48 12.74 -17.37
C GLU A 353 6.16 11.61 -18.15
N LEU A 354 6.99 10.80 -17.48
CA LEU A 354 7.61 9.62 -18.09
C LEU A 354 6.59 8.57 -18.54
N ALA A 355 5.52 8.36 -17.77
CA ALA A 355 4.44 7.45 -18.16
C ALA A 355 3.72 7.97 -19.42
N PHE A 356 3.41 9.26 -19.50
CA PHE A 356 2.82 9.84 -20.71
C PHE A 356 3.74 9.71 -21.93
N ILE A 357 5.06 9.91 -21.76
CA ILE A 357 6.04 9.73 -22.83
C ILE A 357 6.05 8.27 -23.31
N LYS A 358 6.03 7.29 -22.39
CA LYS A 358 5.95 5.85 -22.75
C LYS A 358 4.69 5.52 -23.52
N LEU A 359 3.54 6.08 -23.13
CA LEU A 359 2.27 5.84 -23.82
C LEU A 359 2.22 6.47 -25.21
N THR A 360 2.71 7.72 -25.33
CA THR A 360 2.67 8.46 -26.61
C THR A 360 3.80 8.09 -27.56
N LYS A 361 4.88 7.45 -27.06
CA LYS A 361 6.03 7.00 -27.87
C LYS A 361 6.39 5.55 -27.57
N PRO A 362 5.61 4.59 -28.08
CA PRO A 362 5.85 3.16 -27.84
C PRO A 362 7.23 2.68 -28.31
N GLU A 363 7.88 3.42 -29.19
CA GLU A 363 9.25 3.13 -29.66
C GLU A 363 10.31 3.21 -28.55
N MET A 364 10.05 3.99 -27.50
CA MET A 364 10.97 4.17 -26.37
C MET A 364 10.78 3.10 -25.28
N GLU A 365 9.78 2.25 -25.41
CA GLU A 365 9.49 1.16 -24.49
C GLU A 365 10.02 -0.17 -25.05
N GLN A 366 10.79 -0.90 -24.23
CA GLN A 366 11.35 -2.21 -24.61
C GLN A 366 10.49 -3.38 -24.11
N SER A 367 9.22 -3.14 -23.76
CA SER A 367 8.31 -4.21 -23.34
C SER A 367 7.83 -5.03 -24.52
N MET A 368 7.52 -6.32 -24.29
CA MET A 368 6.98 -7.22 -25.31
C MET A 368 5.67 -6.68 -25.89
N ASP A 369 4.85 -6.02 -25.06
CA ASP A 369 3.57 -5.46 -25.49
C ASP A 369 3.73 -4.29 -26.44
N SER A 370 4.74 -3.43 -26.23
CA SER A 370 5.03 -2.33 -27.16
C SER A 370 5.54 -2.86 -28.51
N VAL A 371 6.23 -3.99 -28.52
CA VAL A 371 6.66 -4.68 -29.74
C VAL A 371 5.47 -5.28 -30.47
N LEU A 372 4.53 -5.90 -29.75
CA LEU A 372 3.29 -6.45 -30.33
C LEU A 372 2.42 -5.35 -30.95
N GLU A 373 2.19 -4.24 -30.25
CA GLU A 373 1.43 -3.08 -30.77
C GLU A 373 2.06 -2.50 -32.06
N ARG A 374 3.40 -2.45 -32.10
CA ARG A 374 4.11 -2.02 -33.30
C ARG A 374 3.98 -3.01 -34.46
N LEU A 375 3.97 -4.31 -34.15
CA LEU A 375 3.72 -5.37 -35.13
C LEU A 375 2.30 -5.26 -35.70
N GLU A 376 1.28 -5.18 -34.88
CA GLU A 376 -0.12 -5.01 -35.31
C GLU A 376 -0.32 -3.75 -36.17
N LYS A 377 0.35 -2.64 -35.78
CA LYS A 377 0.30 -1.40 -36.57
C LYS A 377 0.96 -1.54 -37.92
N LEU A 378 2.08 -2.27 -38.01
CA LEU A 378 2.75 -2.57 -39.28
C LEU A 378 1.91 -3.52 -40.15
N GLU A 379 1.28 -4.54 -39.55
CA GLU A 379 0.38 -5.46 -40.22
C GLU A 379 -0.80 -4.70 -40.82
N ARG A 380 -1.48 -3.83 -40.10
CA ARG A 380 -2.57 -2.98 -40.62
C ARG A 380 -2.10 -2.07 -41.76
N MET A 381 -0.93 -1.45 -41.64
CA MET A 381 -0.38 -0.64 -42.73
C MET A 381 -0.09 -1.47 -43.99
N VAL A 382 0.40 -2.70 -43.83
CA VAL A 382 0.63 -3.62 -44.95
C VAL A 382 -0.69 -4.07 -45.58
N GLU A 383 -1.73 -4.36 -44.77
CA GLU A 383 -3.07 -4.67 -45.25
C GLU A 383 -3.70 -3.49 -45.99
N GLU A 384 -3.61 -2.27 -45.49
CA GLU A 384 -4.08 -1.05 -46.14
C GLU A 384 -3.33 -0.81 -47.46
N MET A 385 -2.01 -1.01 -47.49
CA MET A 385 -1.20 -0.90 -48.69
C MET A 385 -1.53 -2.02 -49.71
N SER A 386 -1.90 -3.20 -49.25
CA SER A 386 -2.29 -4.32 -50.11
C SER A 386 -3.73 -4.19 -50.63
N ALA A 387 -4.64 -3.58 -49.88
CA ALA A 387 -6.02 -3.29 -50.27
C ALA A 387 -6.14 -2.05 -51.18
N GLY A 388 -5.23 -1.08 -51.06
CA GLY A 388 -5.08 0.04 -51.96
C GLY A 388 -4.28 -0.42 -53.21
N GLY A 389 -5.00 -0.85 -54.25
CA GLY A 389 -4.41 -1.36 -55.50
C GLY A 389 -3.24 -0.50 -55.98
N TYR A 390 -2.17 -1.17 -56.32
CA TYR A 390 -0.96 -0.63 -56.95
C TYR A 390 -1.33 0.30 -58.11
N VAL A 391 -1.22 1.60 -57.95
CA VAL A 391 -1.23 2.56 -59.05
C VAL A 391 0.21 2.64 -59.56
N PRO A 392 0.52 2.12 -60.76
CA PRO A 392 1.87 2.27 -61.28
C PRO A 392 2.10 3.77 -61.54
N VAL A 393 3.09 4.32 -60.90
CA VAL A 393 3.59 5.65 -61.21
C VAL A 393 4.11 5.61 -62.65
N GLN A 394 3.35 6.19 -63.56
CA GLN A 394 3.83 6.51 -64.91
C GLN A 394 4.91 7.58 -64.78
N THR A 395 6.15 7.16 -64.94
CA THR A 395 7.25 8.07 -65.20
C THR A 395 7.02 8.72 -66.57
N ALA A 396 6.66 10.00 -66.54
CA ALA A 396 6.64 10.82 -67.74
C ALA A 396 8.05 10.86 -68.36
N GLY A 397 8.10 10.53 -69.63
CA GLY A 397 9.32 10.40 -70.40
C GLY A 397 10.09 11.72 -70.57
N MET A 398 11.39 11.56 -70.60
CA MET A 398 12.29 12.46 -71.31
C MET A 398 13.20 11.61 -72.19
N ASP A 399 13.11 11.92 -73.47
CA ASP A 399 13.86 11.32 -74.58
C ASP A 399 15.37 11.51 -74.45
N GLY A 400 16.12 10.53 -74.95
CA GLY A 400 17.57 10.65 -75.14
C GLY A 400 18.29 9.32 -75.24
N ASP A 401 18.46 8.83 -76.43
CA ASP A 401 19.07 7.64 -76.98
C ASP A 401 20.55 7.39 -76.67
N PRO A 402 21.22 6.37 -77.20
CA PRO A 402 21.42 5.06 -76.60
C PRO A 402 22.91 4.69 -76.49
N MET A 403 23.21 3.58 -75.92
CA MET A 403 24.33 2.68 -76.27
C MET A 403 25.07 2.09 -75.04
N ILE A 404 25.20 0.77 -75.19
CA ILE A 404 26.32 -0.12 -74.86
C ILE A 404 26.24 -0.88 -73.50
N ASN A 405 25.80 -2.09 -73.66
CA ASN A 405 26.48 -3.41 -73.56
C ASN A 405 27.02 -3.88 -72.17
N ALA A 406 26.66 -5.13 -71.96
CA ALA A 406 27.41 -6.22 -71.34
C ALA A 406 27.44 -6.36 -69.81
N GLY A 407 26.64 -7.26 -69.37
CA GLY A 407 27.03 -8.45 -68.62
C GLY A 407 28.08 -8.32 -67.51
N GLN A 408 27.54 -8.44 -66.30
CA GLN A 408 28.29 -9.22 -65.30
C GLN A 408 27.37 -9.71 -64.20
N GLN A 409 27.28 -11.02 -64.10
CA GLN A 409 26.74 -11.78 -62.97
C GLN A 409 27.58 -11.52 -61.70
N ILE A 410 26.89 -11.29 -60.59
CA ILE A 410 27.52 -11.34 -59.26
C ILE A 410 26.88 -12.52 -58.53
N PRO A 411 27.72 -13.46 -58.02
CA PRO A 411 27.24 -14.62 -57.28
C PRO A 411 26.96 -14.25 -55.78
N PRO A 412 26.16 -15.06 -55.06
CA PRO A 412 25.83 -14.81 -53.67
C PRO A 412 27.01 -15.21 -52.77
N GLN A 413 27.38 -14.33 -51.86
CA GLN A 413 28.31 -14.69 -50.80
C GLN A 413 27.64 -14.66 -49.43
N ALA A 414 27.96 -15.72 -48.75
CA ALA A 414 27.55 -16.26 -47.50
C ALA A 414 27.94 -15.40 -46.28
N TYR A 415 27.20 -15.70 -45.21
CA TYR A 415 27.48 -15.38 -43.81
C TYR A 415 28.94 -15.55 -43.39
N ALA A 416 29.47 -14.57 -42.62
CA ALA A 416 30.62 -14.79 -41.76
C ALA A 416 30.44 -14.01 -40.45
N GLN A 417 30.45 -14.75 -39.34
CA GLN A 417 30.60 -14.31 -37.97
C GLN A 417 32.02 -13.77 -37.72
N PRO A 418 32.23 -12.82 -36.81
CA PRO A 418 33.55 -12.53 -36.33
C PRO A 418 33.91 -13.36 -35.07
N VAL A 419 35.00 -14.08 -35.18
CA VAL A 419 35.69 -14.86 -34.16
C VAL A 419 36.65 -13.94 -33.42
N TYR A 420 36.72 -14.14 -32.09
CA TYR A 420 37.73 -13.58 -31.18
C TYR A 420 39.11 -14.19 -31.40
N SER A 421 40.15 -13.34 -31.34
CA SER A 421 41.51 -13.66 -30.87
C SER A 421 42.30 -12.34 -30.75
N GLY A 422 42.91 -11.94 -29.71
CA GLY A 422 43.85 -12.47 -28.78
C GLY A 422 45.23 -11.85 -28.98
N ALA A 423 45.77 -11.26 -27.89
CA ALA A 423 47.17 -11.04 -27.56
C ALA A 423 47.88 -9.75 -28.00
N GLY A 424 48.50 -9.08 -26.99
CA GLY A 424 49.74 -8.34 -27.12
C GLY A 424 49.86 -7.06 -26.30
N ALA A 425 50.39 -7.12 -25.08
CA ALA A 425 51.05 -6.00 -24.37
C ALA A 425 52.51 -5.90 -24.87
N PRO A 426 53.37 -4.95 -24.47
CA PRO A 426 53.35 -3.98 -23.38
C PRO A 426 53.98 -2.59 -23.74
N GLY A 427 53.98 -1.65 -22.77
CA GLY A 427 54.93 -0.54 -22.81
C GLY A 427 54.59 0.72 -21.99
N ASN A 428 55.12 0.79 -20.81
CA ASN A 428 55.71 1.88 -20.03
C ASN A 428 55.41 3.37 -20.38
N GLY A 429 55.15 4.15 -19.32
CA GLY A 429 55.56 5.55 -19.31
C GLY A 429 54.92 6.45 -18.27
N MET A 430 55.50 6.48 -17.06
CA MET A 430 55.76 7.66 -16.21
C MET A 430 54.64 8.59 -15.74
N VAL A 431 54.52 8.65 -14.42
CA VAL A 431 54.01 9.70 -13.53
C VAL A 431 54.89 10.97 -13.62
N PRO A 432 54.40 12.19 -13.34
CA PRO A 432 54.68 12.76 -12.04
C PRO A 432 53.53 13.53 -11.34
N SER A 433 53.41 13.28 -10.10
CA SER A 433 53.28 14.10 -8.89
C SER A 433 53.09 15.62 -9.02
N GLY A 434 52.15 16.17 -8.23
CA GLY A 434 52.12 17.57 -7.84
C GLY A 434 50.87 17.97 -7.06
N GLN A 435 50.91 17.87 -5.75
CA GLN A 435 50.14 18.72 -4.80
C GLN A 435 50.90 20.04 -4.60
N PRO A 436 50.42 21.11 -3.90
CA PRO A 436 49.26 21.23 -3.01
C PRO A 436 48.52 22.61 -3.02
N ALA A 437 47.44 22.67 -2.26
CA ALA A 437 46.96 23.72 -1.34
C ALA A 437 46.45 25.06 -1.88
N GLN A 438 45.26 25.49 -1.52
CA GLN A 438 44.91 26.43 -0.46
C GLN A 438 43.44 26.90 -0.59
N ASN A 439 42.69 26.80 0.50
CA ASN A 439 41.50 27.61 0.80
C ASN A 439 41.91 29.10 0.96
N PRO A 440 41.00 30.09 0.78
CA PRO A 440 40.18 30.47 1.92
C PRO A 440 38.74 30.95 1.64
N ALA A 441 37.92 30.64 2.61
CA ALA A 441 36.96 31.45 3.38
C ALA A 441 36.06 32.52 2.69
N ASP A 442 34.81 32.46 3.19
CA ASP A 442 33.80 33.49 3.34
C ASP A 442 32.84 33.78 2.17
N MET A 443 31.63 33.29 2.29
CA MET A 443 30.46 34.13 2.50
C MET A 443 29.25 33.34 3.01
N GLN A 444 28.70 33.90 4.04
CA GLN A 444 27.60 33.53 4.90
C GLN A 444 26.27 33.29 4.22
N ASN A 445 25.57 32.31 4.78
CA ASN A 445 24.18 32.42 5.28
C ASN A 445 23.05 32.32 4.26
N GLN A 446 22.37 31.17 4.26
CA GLN A 446 20.95 31.11 4.59
C GLN A 446 20.52 29.67 4.91
N GLN A 447 19.87 29.54 6.04
CA GLN A 447 19.40 28.36 6.71
C GLN A 447 18.37 27.60 5.87
N GLY A 448 18.64 26.32 5.69
CA GLY A 448 17.65 25.29 5.40
C GLY A 448 17.99 24.08 6.25
N ALA A 449 17.17 23.80 7.25
CA ALA A 449 17.36 22.74 8.24
C ALA A 449 17.47 21.36 7.57
N GLY A 450 18.69 20.93 7.36
CA GLY A 450 19.02 19.52 7.12
C GLY A 450 19.04 18.82 8.48
N GLN A 451 18.08 17.96 8.76
CA GLN A 451 18.16 17.04 9.89
C GLN A 451 19.41 16.19 9.68
N ASN A 452 20.41 16.37 10.54
CA ASN A 452 21.53 15.46 10.69
C ASN A 452 20.96 14.11 11.17
N TYR A 453 20.92 13.15 10.28
CA TYR A 453 20.48 11.80 10.56
C TYR A 453 21.69 11.01 11.03
N GLU A 454 21.81 10.82 12.34
CA GLU A 454 22.81 9.88 12.89
C GLU A 454 22.37 8.44 12.59
N PRO A 455 23.28 7.57 12.13
CA PRO A 455 22.97 6.15 11.94
C PRO A 455 22.61 5.53 13.30
N ARG A 456 21.62 4.62 13.29
CA ARG A 456 21.21 3.89 14.49
C ARG A 456 22.42 3.11 15.03
N THR A 457 22.81 3.38 16.26
CA THR A 457 23.91 2.68 16.95
C THR A 457 23.32 1.61 17.87
N VAL A 458 23.80 0.38 17.74
CA VAL A 458 23.38 -0.78 18.54
C VAL A 458 24.62 -1.32 19.26
N SER A 459 24.54 -1.49 20.58
CA SER A 459 25.60 -2.12 21.37
C SER A 459 25.46 -3.65 21.31
N LEU A 460 26.60 -4.34 21.33
CA LEU A 460 26.67 -5.79 21.32
C LEU A 460 27.72 -6.26 22.33
N PRO A 461 27.54 -7.43 22.95
CA PRO A 461 28.58 -8.09 23.70
C PRO A 461 29.86 -8.23 22.85
N LYS A 462 31.02 -8.00 23.45
CA LYS A 462 32.29 -7.95 22.76
C LYS A 462 32.57 -9.18 21.86
N ALA A 463 32.23 -10.37 22.35
CA ALA A 463 32.38 -11.60 21.58
C ALA A 463 31.50 -11.65 20.34
N GLN A 464 30.25 -11.17 20.42
CA GLN A 464 29.32 -11.10 19.27
C GLN A 464 29.78 -10.07 18.24
N LEU A 465 30.31 -8.92 18.71
CA LEU A 465 30.83 -7.88 17.82
C LEU A 465 32.08 -8.37 17.06
N GLU A 466 32.98 -9.09 17.74
CA GLU A 466 34.15 -9.69 17.14
C GLU A 466 33.79 -10.73 16.06
N ASP A 467 32.79 -11.59 16.34
CA ASP A 467 32.28 -12.59 15.40
C ASP A 467 31.62 -11.94 14.17
N LEU A 468 30.77 -10.93 14.41
CA LEU A 468 30.13 -10.16 13.35
C LEU A 468 31.17 -9.47 12.44
N ASN A 469 32.16 -8.80 13.03
CA ASN A 469 33.18 -8.09 12.28
C ASN A 469 34.09 -9.04 11.51
N MET A 470 34.43 -10.19 12.07
CA MET A 470 35.19 -11.22 11.40
C MET A 470 34.47 -11.73 10.14
N ILE A 471 33.18 -12.08 10.27
CA ILE A 471 32.39 -12.57 9.14
C ILE A 471 32.15 -11.46 8.12
N ARG A 472 31.82 -10.23 8.53
CA ARG A 472 31.62 -9.10 7.60
C ARG A 472 32.87 -8.79 6.77
N ASN A 473 34.04 -8.74 7.40
CA ASN A 473 35.29 -8.45 6.72
C ASN A 473 35.70 -9.53 5.70
N GLU A 474 35.38 -10.77 6.00
CA GLU A 474 35.71 -11.92 5.14
C GLU A 474 34.54 -12.36 4.25
N TRP A 475 33.36 -11.69 4.33
CA TRP A 475 32.11 -12.12 3.65
C TRP A 475 32.31 -12.34 2.15
N GLY A 476 32.95 -11.40 1.47
CA GLY A 476 33.20 -11.52 0.04
C GLY A 476 34.13 -12.70 -0.34
N LYS A 477 34.96 -13.19 0.60
CA LYS A 477 35.83 -14.33 0.40
C LYS A 477 35.08 -15.63 0.71
N ILE A 478 34.32 -15.66 1.78
CA ILE A 478 33.44 -16.77 2.16
C ILE A 478 32.49 -17.10 0.99
N VAL A 479 31.80 -16.09 0.45
CA VAL A 479 30.89 -16.26 -0.68
C VAL A 479 31.61 -16.74 -1.94
N ARG A 480 32.85 -16.31 -2.18
CA ARG A 480 33.67 -16.80 -3.31
C ARG A 480 34.02 -18.28 -3.19
N ASP A 481 34.24 -18.74 -1.99
CA ASP A 481 34.69 -20.10 -1.73
C ASP A 481 33.52 -21.11 -1.69
N MET A 482 32.26 -20.64 -1.55
CA MET A 482 31.07 -21.48 -1.49
C MET A 482 30.60 -22.13 -2.82
N GLY A 483 31.27 -21.85 -3.91
CA GLY A 483 30.98 -22.47 -5.22
C GLY A 483 30.20 -21.59 -6.18
N MET A 484 30.36 -21.86 -7.49
CA MET A 484 29.87 -20.97 -8.57
C MET A 484 28.37 -20.87 -8.67
N SER A 485 27.59 -21.89 -8.30
CA SER A 485 26.15 -21.94 -8.48
C SER A 485 25.37 -21.07 -7.47
N ILE A 486 25.95 -20.82 -6.28
CA ILE A 486 25.28 -20.12 -5.16
C ILE A 486 25.76 -18.67 -5.06
N ARG A 487 26.96 -18.41 -5.53
CA ARG A 487 27.62 -17.11 -5.47
C ARG A 487 26.78 -15.90 -5.98
N PRO A 488 26.03 -16.00 -7.07
CA PRO A 488 25.21 -14.87 -7.54
C PRO A 488 24.16 -14.43 -6.52
N SER A 489 23.55 -15.38 -5.80
CA SER A 489 22.49 -15.11 -4.82
C SER A 489 22.98 -14.38 -3.56
N PHE A 490 24.27 -14.47 -3.24
CA PHE A 490 24.87 -13.83 -2.07
C PHE A 490 25.63 -12.52 -2.38
N ARG A 491 25.60 -12.05 -3.62
CA ARG A 491 26.42 -10.92 -4.08
C ARG A 491 26.12 -9.61 -3.36
N GLU A 492 24.85 -9.37 -3.02
CA GLU A 492 24.35 -8.12 -2.41
C GLU A 492 23.71 -8.36 -1.05
N THR A 493 24.21 -9.34 -0.30
CA THR A 493 23.72 -9.65 1.03
C THR A 493 24.52 -8.94 2.11
N VAL A 494 23.85 -8.61 3.21
CA VAL A 494 24.46 -8.03 4.41
C VAL A 494 24.29 -8.99 5.57
N VAL A 495 25.29 -9.04 6.46
CA VAL A 495 25.24 -9.90 7.66
C VAL A 495 24.96 -9.02 8.88
N GLU A 496 23.99 -9.43 9.70
CA GLU A 496 23.57 -8.75 10.93
C GLU A 496 23.60 -9.71 12.13
N PRO A 497 23.72 -9.20 13.37
CA PRO A 497 23.62 -10.04 14.56
C PRO A 497 22.18 -10.53 14.75
N ALA A 498 22.01 -11.78 15.22
CA ALA A 498 20.71 -12.39 15.45
C ALA A 498 20.61 -13.16 16.77
N GLY A 499 21.53 -12.91 17.70
CA GLY A 499 21.62 -13.55 19.01
C GLY A 499 22.98 -14.18 19.27
N ASP A 500 23.11 -14.91 20.38
CA ASP A 500 24.35 -15.57 20.76
C ASP A 500 24.74 -16.62 19.71
N SER A 501 25.96 -16.47 19.18
CA SER A 501 26.52 -17.33 18.12
C SER A 501 25.64 -17.49 16.88
N CYS A 502 24.69 -16.52 16.65
CA CYS A 502 23.77 -16.54 15.51
C CYS A 502 23.87 -15.25 14.71
N LEU A 503 24.05 -15.38 13.40
CA LEU A 503 24.09 -14.26 12.46
C LEU A 503 22.94 -14.38 11.44
N CYS A 504 22.39 -13.25 11.01
CA CYS A 504 21.32 -13.19 10.02
C CYS A 504 21.84 -12.65 8.70
N ILE A 505 21.61 -13.38 7.61
CA ILE A 505 21.92 -12.96 6.25
C ILE A 505 20.70 -12.27 5.68
N VAL A 506 20.83 -11.01 5.35
CA VAL A 506 19.76 -10.17 4.77
C VAL A 506 19.90 -10.13 3.26
N PHE A 507 18.90 -10.62 2.57
CA PHE A 507 18.82 -10.64 1.11
C PHE A 507 18.00 -9.44 0.60
N ASN A 508 18.49 -8.77 -0.44
CA ASN A 508 17.78 -7.63 -1.06
C ASN A 508 16.61 -8.07 -1.96
N ASP A 509 16.59 -9.33 -2.40
CA ASP A 509 15.66 -9.86 -3.38
C ASP A 509 15.08 -11.22 -2.91
N PRO A 510 13.73 -11.40 -2.98
CA PRO A 510 13.04 -12.66 -2.63
C PRO A 510 13.53 -13.87 -3.45
N MET A 511 13.93 -13.68 -4.70
CA MET A 511 14.41 -14.76 -5.55
C MET A 511 15.76 -15.29 -5.07
N ASN A 512 16.68 -14.39 -4.71
CA ASN A 512 17.97 -14.73 -4.13
C ASN A 512 17.83 -15.37 -2.74
N PHE A 513 16.87 -14.89 -1.95
CA PHE A 513 16.51 -15.49 -0.67
C PHE A 513 16.03 -16.94 -0.82
N ALA A 514 15.15 -17.24 -1.78
CA ALA A 514 14.63 -18.60 -2.00
C ALA A 514 15.75 -19.62 -2.33
N ILE A 515 16.86 -19.17 -2.88
CA ILE A 515 18.03 -20.00 -3.16
C ILE A 515 18.96 -20.07 -1.94
N GLY A 516 19.27 -18.91 -1.33
CA GLY A 516 20.23 -18.78 -0.25
C GLY A 516 19.73 -19.28 1.11
N SER A 517 18.43 -19.29 1.35
CA SER A 517 17.79 -19.75 2.59
C SER A 517 17.63 -21.27 2.70
N ARG A 518 18.03 -22.02 1.68
CA ARG A 518 17.92 -23.48 1.71
C ARG A 518 18.77 -24.07 2.85
N PRO A 519 18.21 -25.01 3.65
CA PRO A 519 18.93 -25.59 4.79
C PRO A 519 20.28 -26.21 4.40
N SER A 520 20.38 -26.78 3.19
CA SER A 520 21.65 -27.33 2.68
C SER A 520 22.71 -26.25 2.48
N VAL A 521 22.31 -25.06 1.99
CA VAL A 521 23.22 -23.95 1.71
C VAL A 521 23.69 -23.29 3.01
N LEU A 522 22.78 -23.07 3.95
CA LEU A 522 23.13 -22.54 5.27
C LEU A 522 24.02 -23.51 6.05
N GLY A 523 23.71 -24.80 6.02
CA GLY A 523 24.55 -25.83 6.66
C GLY A 523 25.92 -26.00 6.01
N ASP A 524 26.06 -25.76 4.70
CA ASP A 524 27.36 -25.74 4.04
C ASP A 524 28.20 -24.50 4.46
N LEU A 525 27.51 -23.35 4.65
CA LEU A 525 28.13 -22.12 5.14
C LEU A 525 28.61 -22.29 6.60
N GLU A 526 27.78 -22.86 7.47
CA GLU A 526 28.09 -23.14 8.87
C GLU A 526 29.35 -24.04 8.96
N ARG A 527 29.34 -25.13 8.22
CA ARG A 527 30.52 -26.06 8.17
C ARG A 527 31.77 -25.39 7.61
N TYR A 528 31.62 -24.56 6.60
CA TYR A 528 32.76 -23.82 6.05
C TYR A 528 33.38 -22.84 7.07
N VAL A 529 32.51 -22.08 7.79
CA VAL A 529 32.94 -21.14 8.83
C VAL A 529 33.60 -21.89 9.99
N GLU A 530 33.04 -23.00 10.45
CA GLU A 530 33.61 -23.82 11.52
C GLU A 530 34.95 -24.40 11.14
N GLN A 531 35.11 -24.95 9.93
CA GLN A 531 36.40 -25.51 9.44
C GLN A 531 37.48 -24.45 9.26
N LYS A 532 37.10 -23.25 8.78
CA LYS A 532 38.10 -22.25 8.42
C LYS A 532 38.46 -21.33 9.57
N TYR A 533 37.50 -20.99 10.42
CA TYR A 533 37.68 -20.01 11.50
C TYR A 533 37.60 -20.64 12.89
N GLY A 534 37.26 -21.92 13.01
CA GLY A 534 37.20 -22.64 14.28
C GLY A 534 36.07 -22.18 15.20
N LYS A 535 35.05 -21.52 14.66
CA LYS A 535 33.90 -20.99 15.41
C LYS A 535 32.61 -21.62 14.92
N SER A 536 31.82 -22.17 15.83
CA SER A 536 30.50 -22.73 15.55
C SER A 536 29.48 -21.59 15.56
N LEU A 537 29.18 -21.01 14.39
CA LEU A 537 28.19 -19.97 14.18
C LEU A 537 27.00 -20.53 13.42
N TYR A 538 25.80 -20.13 13.80
CA TYR A 538 24.55 -20.46 13.10
C TYR A 538 24.12 -19.31 12.21
N PHE A 539 23.55 -19.65 11.05
CA PHE A 539 23.06 -18.65 10.11
C PHE A 539 21.56 -18.73 9.94
N LYS A 540 20.89 -17.59 10.16
CA LYS A 540 19.50 -17.35 9.75
C LYS A 540 19.49 -16.52 8.48
N SER A 541 18.35 -16.47 7.82
CA SER A 541 18.19 -15.67 6.61
C SER A 541 16.85 -14.97 6.62
N ARG A 542 16.81 -13.74 6.11
CA ARG A 542 15.58 -12.96 5.91
C ARG A 542 15.66 -12.12 4.64
N VAL A 543 14.53 -11.70 4.16
CA VAL A 543 14.44 -10.70 3.10
C VAL A 543 14.41 -9.31 3.73
N ARG A 544 15.05 -8.36 3.09
CA ARG A 544 15.04 -6.95 3.47
C ARG A 544 13.62 -6.40 3.38
N GLU A 545 13.17 -5.70 4.41
CA GLU A 545 11.87 -5.03 4.39
C GLU A 545 11.92 -3.77 3.51
N SER A 546 10.78 -3.45 2.88
CA SER A 546 10.69 -2.27 2.01
C SER A 546 10.89 -0.99 2.83
N GLY A 547 11.96 -0.24 2.51
CA GLY A 547 12.34 0.98 3.24
C GLY A 547 13.32 0.76 4.40
N GLU A 548 13.74 -0.46 4.68
CA GLU A 548 14.74 -0.77 5.71
C GLU A 548 16.13 -0.22 5.30
N ARG A 549 16.77 0.51 6.21
CA ARG A 549 18.14 1.03 6.01
C ARG A 549 19.16 0.09 6.64
N MET A 550 20.27 -0.13 5.94
CA MET A 550 21.32 -1.05 6.32
C MET A 550 22.57 -0.33 6.86
N ASP A 551 22.40 0.89 7.39
CA ASP A 551 23.46 1.77 7.90
C ASP A 551 23.62 1.70 9.43
N THR A 552 23.15 0.62 10.04
CA THR A 552 23.30 0.38 11.49
C THR A 552 24.77 0.22 11.87
N ARG A 553 25.26 1.05 12.78
CA ARG A 553 26.59 0.96 13.37
C ARG A 553 26.53 0.09 14.63
N TYR A 554 27.40 -0.90 14.70
CA TYR A 554 27.53 -1.77 15.85
C TYR A 554 28.78 -1.40 16.62
N ILE A 555 28.66 -1.27 17.95
CA ILE A 555 29.77 -0.96 18.87
C ILE A 555 29.77 -1.98 20.01
N SER A 556 30.90 -2.12 20.71
CA SER A 556 30.92 -2.97 21.91
C SER A 556 30.29 -2.28 23.11
N ASP A 557 29.80 -3.08 24.06
CA ASP A 557 29.27 -2.56 25.33
C ASP A 557 30.32 -1.77 26.11
N ASP A 558 31.60 -2.13 25.96
CA ASP A 558 32.74 -1.43 26.57
C ASP A 558 32.94 -0.04 25.93
N GLU A 559 32.90 0.07 24.60
CA GLU A 559 32.97 1.34 23.87
C GLU A 559 31.76 2.24 24.16
N LEU A 560 30.58 1.65 24.36
CA LEU A 560 29.39 2.40 24.75
C LEU A 560 29.57 3.05 26.13
N ARG A 561 30.11 2.31 27.11
CA ARG A 561 30.39 2.80 28.46
C ARG A 561 31.46 3.89 28.50
N GLU A 562 32.49 3.80 27.66
CA GLU A 562 33.54 4.82 27.55
C GLU A 562 33.03 6.13 26.94
N ASN A 563 32.05 6.07 26.03
CA ASN A 563 31.50 7.24 25.35
C ASN A 563 30.37 7.94 26.10
N ILE A 564 29.78 7.30 27.10
CA ILE A 564 28.67 7.85 27.89
C ILE A 564 29.12 8.03 29.35
N HIS A 565 29.29 9.26 29.76
CA HIS A 565 29.69 9.63 31.16
C HIS A 565 28.50 9.53 32.15
N MET A 566 27.69 8.48 32.07
CA MET A 566 26.55 8.16 32.94
C MET A 566 26.60 6.69 33.35
N ASP A 567 26.22 6.40 34.60
CA ASP A 567 26.03 5.01 35.05
C ASP A 567 24.84 4.38 34.30
N ILE A 568 25.12 3.41 33.47
CA ILE A 568 24.13 2.68 32.71
C ILE A 568 23.97 1.28 33.29
N THR A 569 22.74 0.94 33.68
CA THR A 569 22.35 -0.44 34.01
C THR A 569 21.80 -1.07 32.72
N ILE A 570 22.45 -2.10 32.21
CA ILE A 570 21.96 -2.89 31.08
C ILE A 570 21.06 -3.98 31.69
N GLU A 571 19.78 -3.96 31.37
CA GLU A 571 18.86 -5.07 31.67
C GLU A 571 18.97 -6.09 30.52
N ASP A 572 19.30 -7.35 30.88
CA ASP A 572 19.39 -8.51 29.97
C ASP A 572 18.04 -8.89 29.32
#